data_2606f2e983e8032f1c7614410560d0e4
#
_entry.id   2606f2e983e8032f1c7614410560d0e4
#
_cell.length_a   1.000
_cell.length_b   1.000
_cell.length_c   1.000
_cell.angle_alpha   90.00
_cell.angle_beta   90.00
_cell.angle_gamma   90.00
#
_symmetry.space_group_name_H-M   'P 1'
#
loop_
_entity.id
_entity.type
_entity.pdbx_description
1 polymer ?
#
loop_
_entity_poly.entity_id
_entity_poly.type
_entity_poly.pdbx_seq_one_letter_code
_entity_poly.pdbx_strand_id
1 'polypeptide(L)'
;MKKLLACWFLGLVCSVSGFAAPSDAELIKKLNAIEKNSNTVMGITAIYIEKNKVIAHNSNQRFFMASTIKLPIAMAFLHRVDEKKDSLNRVIKMDARNSVPGSGALHYLFEKKKLNISLKQILMHTLKNSDNSASDALLQAANGPKYVAQRMSALGLNNIFINRSIMEMFVDTNHVDRSFLTKRQPVYSWQKISNRVPLKEKQQAWQRFEKDIRDTTTPNDMAKLLVKLYKKQALSESSTNLLMNIMEQCRTGRSRIKGLLPSNVKVAHKTGTWSIYERDYLRYPGSKKLYRFVSDVGIITLPNNKGHVAIAVYVKSKSASDYPRSRAIALASRAIYDHFMKS
;
A
#
# COMPACT_ATOMS: atom_id res chain seq x y z
N MET A 1 -39.36 -29.18 71.49
CA MET A 1 -39.26 -27.80 70.94
C MET A 1 -37.93 -27.66 70.24
N LYS A 2 -37.86 -27.83 68.91
CA LYS A 2 -36.67 -27.66 68.10
C LYS A 2 -36.94 -26.49 67.15
N LYS A 3 -36.14 -25.40 67.26
CA LYS A 3 -36.21 -24.22 66.39
C LYS A 3 -35.36 -24.49 65.15
N LEU A 4 -35.97 -24.47 63.97
CA LEU A 4 -35.27 -24.40 62.69
C LEU A 4 -34.84 -22.95 62.41
N LEU A 5 -33.51 -22.74 62.20
CA LEU A 5 -32.99 -21.51 61.62
C LEU A 5 -32.98 -21.68 60.08
N ALA A 6 -33.69 -20.82 59.39
CA ALA A 6 -33.62 -20.70 57.94
C ALA A 6 -32.51 -19.66 57.55
N CYS A 7 -31.42 -20.12 56.95
CA CYS A 7 -30.42 -19.24 56.36
C CYS A 7 -30.85 -18.81 54.93
N TRP A 8 -31.09 -17.53 54.73
CA TRP A 8 -31.29 -16.93 53.41
C TRP A 8 -29.93 -16.62 52.80
N PHE A 9 -29.59 -17.36 51.74
CA PHE A 9 -28.47 -17.01 50.91
C PHE A 9 -28.93 -15.97 49.86
N LEU A 10 -28.54 -14.71 50.04
CA LEU A 10 -28.68 -13.68 49.00
C LEU A 10 -27.57 -13.91 47.95
N GLY A 11 -27.95 -14.52 46.83
CA GLY A 11 -27.06 -14.61 45.66
C GLY A 11 -26.92 -13.26 44.98
N LEU A 12 -25.74 -12.64 45.09
CA LEU A 12 -25.37 -11.43 44.35
C LEU A 12 -25.16 -11.83 42.89
N VAL A 13 -26.15 -11.60 42.02
CA VAL A 13 -25.99 -11.74 40.56
C VAL A 13 -25.22 -10.50 40.05
N CYS A 14 -23.91 -10.63 39.92
CA CYS A 14 -23.12 -9.66 39.16
C CYS A 14 -23.52 -9.74 37.67
N SER A 15 -24.39 -8.87 37.25
CA SER A 15 -24.65 -8.66 35.81
C SER A 15 -23.39 -8.08 35.17
N VAL A 16 -22.62 -8.92 34.54
CA VAL A 16 -21.57 -8.49 33.59
C VAL A 16 -22.29 -7.86 32.40
N SER A 17 -22.37 -6.54 32.37
CA SER A 17 -22.84 -5.80 31.23
C SER A 17 -21.83 -6.04 30.09
N GLY A 18 -22.11 -7.04 29.25
CA GLY A 18 -21.39 -7.28 28.01
C GLY A 18 -21.59 -6.06 27.13
N PHE A 19 -20.53 -5.30 26.89
CA PHE A 19 -20.54 -4.24 25.88
C PHE A 19 -20.85 -4.90 24.52
N ALA A 20 -22.03 -4.61 23.98
CA ALA A 20 -22.42 -5.04 22.65
C ALA A 20 -21.34 -4.58 21.65
N ALA A 21 -21.03 -5.42 20.66
CA ALA A 21 -20.11 -5.02 19.58
C ALA A 21 -20.67 -3.78 18.88
N PRO A 22 -19.83 -2.75 18.58
CA PRO A 22 -20.30 -1.56 17.87
C PRO A 22 -20.95 -1.97 16.55
N SER A 23 -22.04 -1.33 16.18
CA SER A 23 -22.69 -1.58 14.89
C SER A 23 -21.81 -1.12 13.73
N ASP A 24 -22.01 -1.67 12.53
CA ASP A 24 -21.30 -1.21 11.34
C ASP A 24 -21.53 0.30 11.09
N ALA A 25 -22.75 0.79 11.41
CA ALA A 25 -23.09 2.21 11.31
C ALA A 25 -22.24 3.10 12.23
N GLU A 26 -22.01 2.66 13.49
CA GLU A 26 -21.15 3.37 14.43
C GLU A 26 -19.69 3.40 13.94
N LEU A 27 -19.20 2.29 13.40
CA LEU A 27 -17.87 2.27 12.80
C LEU A 27 -17.75 3.24 11.61
N ILE A 28 -18.73 3.25 10.71
CA ILE A 28 -18.75 4.20 9.57
C ILE A 28 -18.78 5.65 10.08
N LYS A 29 -19.59 5.95 11.10
CA LYS A 29 -19.60 7.29 11.74
C LYS A 29 -18.22 7.66 12.30
N LYS A 30 -17.52 6.70 12.89
CA LYS A 30 -16.14 6.91 13.40
C LYS A 30 -15.15 7.14 12.27
N LEU A 31 -15.24 6.43 11.15
CA LEU A 31 -14.38 6.63 9.98
C LEU A 31 -14.60 8.01 9.36
N ASN A 32 -15.85 8.46 9.24
CA ASN A 32 -16.20 9.83 8.81
C ASN A 32 -15.58 10.90 9.73
N ALA A 33 -15.65 10.69 11.05
CA ALA A 33 -15.06 11.61 12.01
C ALA A 33 -13.52 11.67 11.91
N ILE A 34 -12.86 10.53 11.69
CA ILE A 34 -11.40 10.47 11.47
C ILE A 34 -11.02 11.26 10.22
N GLU A 35 -11.72 11.07 9.10
CA GLU A 35 -11.49 11.79 7.85
C GLU A 35 -11.62 13.30 8.04
N LYS A 36 -12.72 13.75 8.65
CA LYS A 36 -12.99 15.16 8.92
C LYS A 36 -11.94 15.77 9.85
N ASN A 37 -11.65 15.14 10.99
CA ASN A 37 -10.74 15.69 12.00
C ASN A 37 -9.28 15.72 11.54
N SER A 38 -8.88 14.85 10.61
CA SER A 38 -7.54 14.85 10.02
C SER A 38 -7.41 15.80 8.82
N ASN A 39 -8.51 16.44 8.39
CA ASN A 39 -8.56 17.26 7.18
C ASN A 39 -7.98 16.54 5.96
N THR A 40 -8.45 15.31 5.74
CA THR A 40 -8.01 14.44 4.65
C THR A 40 -9.18 13.97 3.80
N VAL A 41 -8.91 13.41 2.65
CA VAL A 41 -9.84 12.56 1.89
C VAL A 41 -9.36 11.14 2.02
N MET A 42 -10.19 10.26 2.56
CA MET A 42 -9.84 8.88 2.89
C MET A 42 -10.78 7.88 2.22
N GLY A 43 -10.20 6.88 1.56
CA GLY A 43 -10.92 5.74 1.02
C GLY A 43 -10.45 4.46 1.72
N ILE A 44 -11.41 3.65 2.17
CA ILE A 44 -11.14 2.40 2.89
C ILE A 44 -12.07 1.29 2.41
N THR A 45 -11.49 0.10 2.29
CA THR A 45 -12.21 -1.17 2.30
C THR A 45 -11.49 -2.13 3.23
N ALA A 46 -12.22 -2.71 4.16
CA ALA A 46 -11.76 -3.79 5.03
C ALA A 46 -12.70 -4.99 4.88
N ILE A 47 -12.12 -6.17 4.65
CA ILE A 47 -12.86 -7.41 4.44
C ILE A 47 -12.40 -8.41 5.50
N TYR A 48 -13.29 -8.81 6.38
CA TYR A 48 -13.07 -9.96 7.28
C TYR A 48 -13.19 -11.22 6.43
N ILE A 49 -12.05 -11.86 6.16
CA ILE A 49 -11.93 -12.85 5.07
C ILE A 49 -12.78 -14.09 5.33
N GLU A 50 -12.79 -14.60 6.57
CA GLU A 50 -13.48 -15.83 6.95
C GLU A 50 -15.01 -15.67 6.98
N LYS A 51 -15.49 -14.45 7.29
CA LYS A 51 -16.94 -14.15 7.36
C LYS A 51 -17.45 -13.41 6.13
N ASN A 52 -16.60 -13.05 5.16
CA ASN A 52 -16.92 -12.18 4.02
C ASN A 52 -17.59 -10.85 4.41
N LYS A 53 -17.38 -10.39 5.66
CA LYS A 53 -17.97 -9.13 6.14
C LYS A 53 -17.14 -7.96 5.65
N VAL A 54 -17.79 -6.96 5.04
CA VAL A 54 -17.15 -5.81 4.39
C VAL A 54 -17.49 -4.52 5.13
N ILE A 55 -16.47 -3.75 5.48
CA ILE A 55 -16.59 -2.35 5.92
C ILE A 55 -16.00 -1.48 4.83
N ALA A 56 -16.76 -0.50 4.36
CA ALA A 56 -16.41 0.34 3.23
C ALA A 56 -16.71 1.82 3.51
N HIS A 57 -15.74 2.69 3.19
CA HIS A 57 -15.88 4.14 3.25
C HIS A 57 -15.16 4.74 2.04
N ASN A 58 -15.86 5.47 1.17
CA ASN A 58 -15.34 5.98 -0.11
C ASN A 58 -14.65 4.88 -0.96
N SER A 59 -15.14 3.64 -0.86
CA SER A 59 -14.48 2.41 -1.34
C SER A 59 -14.29 2.35 -2.85
N ASN A 60 -15.13 3.06 -3.63
CA ASN A 60 -15.07 3.12 -5.09
C ASN A 60 -14.41 4.41 -5.61
N GLN A 61 -14.00 5.31 -4.73
CA GLN A 61 -13.22 6.48 -5.12
C GLN A 61 -11.83 6.05 -5.58
N ARG A 62 -11.33 6.69 -6.66
CA ARG A 62 -9.99 6.43 -7.17
C ARG A 62 -8.93 7.19 -6.39
N PHE A 63 -7.85 6.47 -6.11
CA PHE A 63 -6.66 7.01 -5.49
C PHE A 63 -5.42 6.59 -6.27
N PHE A 64 -4.43 7.48 -6.35
CA PHE A 64 -3.12 7.14 -6.86
C PHE A 64 -2.46 6.10 -5.92
N MET A 65 -1.97 5.00 -6.50
CA MET A 65 -1.43 3.89 -5.71
C MET A 65 -0.11 4.21 -5.02
N ALA A 66 0.70 5.10 -5.59
CA ALA A 66 2.08 5.26 -5.19
C ALA A 66 2.76 3.86 -5.08
N SER A 67 3.58 3.62 -4.07
CA SER A 67 4.28 2.32 -3.97
C SER A 67 3.40 1.11 -3.62
N THR A 68 2.07 1.25 -3.42
CA THR A 68 1.20 0.07 -3.31
C THR A 68 1.03 -0.66 -4.65
N ILE A 69 1.34 0.01 -5.79
CA ILE A 69 1.42 -0.62 -7.13
C ILE A 69 2.41 -1.80 -7.17
N LYS A 70 3.37 -1.83 -6.26
CA LYS A 70 4.39 -2.89 -6.17
C LYS A 70 3.81 -4.25 -5.77
N LEU A 71 2.65 -4.27 -5.11
CA LEU A 71 1.95 -5.52 -4.78
C LEU A 71 1.40 -6.21 -6.04
N PRO A 72 0.57 -5.60 -6.89
CA PRO A 72 0.14 -6.25 -8.12
C PRO A 72 1.31 -6.56 -9.08
N ILE A 73 2.38 -5.76 -9.12
CA ILE A 73 3.60 -6.08 -9.89
C ILE A 73 4.23 -7.39 -9.37
N ALA A 74 4.42 -7.50 -8.05
CA ALA A 74 4.98 -8.70 -7.43
C ALA A 74 4.11 -9.95 -7.68
N MET A 75 2.78 -9.80 -7.59
CA MET A 75 1.85 -10.89 -7.87
C MET A 75 1.89 -11.34 -9.34
N ALA A 76 1.97 -10.40 -10.28
CA ALA A 76 2.08 -10.74 -11.70
C ALA A 76 3.42 -11.44 -12.02
N PHE A 77 4.52 -11.00 -11.41
CA PHE A 77 5.81 -11.69 -11.52
C PHE A 77 5.75 -13.13 -10.96
N LEU A 78 5.22 -13.28 -9.73
CA LEU A 78 5.10 -14.60 -9.10
C LEU A 78 4.17 -15.53 -9.87
N HIS A 79 3.11 -15.02 -10.49
CA HIS A 79 2.28 -15.80 -11.39
C HIS A 79 3.07 -16.37 -12.58
N ARG A 80 4.00 -15.59 -13.15
CA ARG A 80 4.90 -16.11 -14.21
C ARG A 80 5.85 -17.18 -13.69
N VAL A 81 6.29 -17.07 -12.43
CA VAL A 81 7.10 -18.14 -11.77
C VAL A 81 6.26 -19.40 -11.59
N ASP A 82 5.01 -19.26 -11.14
CA ASP A 82 4.08 -20.42 -10.98
C ASP A 82 3.80 -21.10 -12.33
N GLU A 83 3.71 -20.32 -13.42
CA GLU A 83 3.59 -20.83 -14.79
C GLU A 83 4.90 -21.35 -15.41
N LYS A 84 6.01 -21.38 -14.65
CA LYS A 84 7.35 -21.75 -15.14
C LYS A 84 7.88 -20.88 -16.29
N LYS A 85 7.31 -19.68 -16.49
CA LYS A 85 7.73 -18.68 -17.48
C LYS A 85 8.87 -17.79 -16.99
N ASP A 86 9.19 -17.86 -15.70
CA ASP A 86 10.32 -17.19 -15.06
C ASP A 86 10.77 -17.97 -13.82
N SER A 87 11.85 -17.50 -13.14
CA SER A 87 12.39 -18.16 -11.96
C SER A 87 12.87 -17.14 -10.93
N LEU A 88 12.59 -17.41 -9.65
CA LEU A 88 13.14 -16.67 -8.52
C LEU A 88 14.67 -16.65 -8.48
N ASN A 89 15.30 -17.71 -9.01
CA ASN A 89 16.75 -17.86 -9.03
C ASN A 89 17.39 -17.21 -10.27
N ARG A 90 16.60 -16.76 -11.26
CA ARG A 90 17.14 -16.05 -12.40
C ARG A 90 17.89 -14.81 -11.95
N VAL A 91 19.15 -14.72 -12.35
CA VAL A 91 20.03 -13.59 -12.04
C VAL A 91 19.95 -12.56 -13.17
N ILE A 92 19.79 -11.32 -12.82
CA ILE A 92 19.85 -10.19 -13.77
C ILE A 92 21.02 -9.29 -13.44
N LYS A 93 21.60 -8.69 -14.48
CA LYS A 93 22.66 -7.71 -14.34
C LYS A 93 22.07 -6.31 -14.29
N MET A 94 22.37 -5.59 -13.22
CA MET A 94 21.93 -4.20 -13.04
C MET A 94 23.11 -3.28 -12.86
N ASP A 95 23.00 -2.09 -13.41
CA ASP A 95 24.00 -1.02 -13.32
C ASP A 95 23.33 0.35 -13.12
N ALA A 96 24.11 1.42 -13.14
CA ALA A 96 23.64 2.78 -12.94
C ALA A 96 22.47 3.19 -13.85
N ARG A 97 22.34 2.59 -15.03
CA ARG A 97 21.23 2.86 -15.97
C ARG A 97 19.89 2.28 -15.51
N ASN A 98 19.91 1.34 -14.58
CA ASN A 98 18.71 0.77 -13.97
C ASN A 98 18.24 1.56 -12.74
N SER A 99 18.95 2.63 -12.38
CA SER A 99 18.63 3.45 -11.23
C SER A 99 17.34 4.23 -11.45
N VAL A 100 16.48 4.23 -10.42
CA VAL A 100 15.23 4.99 -10.36
C VAL A 100 15.26 5.86 -9.11
N PRO A 101 14.94 7.16 -9.20
CA PRO A 101 15.00 8.07 -8.06
C PRO A 101 13.98 7.72 -6.98
N GLY A 102 14.19 8.26 -5.79
CA GLY A 102 13.27 8.18 -4.65
C GLY A 102 13.59 7.00 -3.73
N SER A 103 12.58 6.19 -3.42
CA SER A 103 12.66 5.17 -2.37
C SER A 103 13.61 4.01 -2.72
N GLY A 104 14.36 3.55 -1.71
CA GLY A 104 15.27 2.41 -1.79
C GLY A 104 16.75 2.82 -1.79
N ALA A 105 17.63 1.84 -1.68
CA ALA A 105 19.07 2.03 -1.57
C ALA A 105 19.86 1.39 -2.73
N LEU A 106 19.23 0.60 -3.59
CA LEU A 106 19.94 -0.12 -4.66
C LEU A 106 20.60 0.84 -5.65
N HIS A 107 20.00 2.00 -5.94
CA HIS A 107 20.60 2.99 -6.83
C HIS A 107 21.99 3.44 -6.38
N TYR A 108 22.24 3.59 -5.07
CA TYR A 108 23.58 3.92 -4.56
C TYR A 108 24.62 2.82 -4.82
N LEU A 109 24.18 1.56 -4.83
CA LEU A 109 25.07 0.44 -5.15
C LEU A 109 25.36 0.39 -6.62
N PHE A 110 24.39 0.68 -7.49
CA PHE A 110 24.53 0.68 -8.94
C PHE A 110 25.45 1.80 -9.44
N GLU A 111 25.49 2.94 -8.74
CA GLU A 111 26.41 4.04 -9.06
C GLU A 111 27.88 3.63 -8.92
N LYS A 112 28.16 2.69 -8.01
CA LYS A 112 29.53 2.26 -7.70
C LYS A 112 29.98 1.05 -8.49
N LYS A 113 29.08 0.11 -8.79
CA LYS A 113 29.42 -1.15 -9.47
C LYS A 113 28.22 -1.80 -10.16
N LYS A 114 28.49 -2.61 -11.17
CA LYS A 114 27.51 -3.54 -11.72
C LYS A 114 27.20 -4.64 -10.70
N LEU A 115 25.92 -4.98 -10.55
CA LEU A 115 25.46 -6.04 -9.64
C LEU A 115 24.81 -7.16 -10.44
N ASN A 116 25.14 -8.39 -10.07
CA ASN A 116 24.36 -9.56 -10.42
C ASN A 116 23.42 -9.87 -9.23
N ILE A 117 22.13 -9.81 -9.47
CA ILE A 117 21.13 -9.92 -8.41
C ILE A 117 19.99 -10.87 -8.83
N SER A 118 19.58 -11.77 -7.96
CA SER A 118 18.49 -12.70 -8.27
C SER A 118 17.13 -12.00 -8.23
N LEU A 119 16.16 -12.51 -8.99
CA LEU A 119 14.78 -11.97 -8.95
C LEU A 119 14.12 -12.17 -7.57
N LYS A 120 14.54 -13.16 -6.80
CA LYS A 120 14.13 -13.31 -5.38
C LYS A 120 14.59 -12.09 -4.56
N GLN A 121 15.84 -11.68 -4.71
CA GLN A 121 16.37 -10.48 -4.02
C GLN A 121 15.70 -9.20 -4.50
N ILE A 122 15.45 -9.07 -5.81
CA ILE A 122 14.68 -7.96 -6.40
C ILE A 122 13.29 -7.89 -5.80
N LEU A 123 12.55 -8.99 -5.71
CA LEU A 123 11.24 -9.06 -5.08
C LEU A 123 11.29 -8.61 -3.61
N MET A 124 12.30 -9.06 -2.86
CA MET A 124 12.50 -8.66 -1.46
C MET A 124 12.75 -7.16 -1.33
N HIS A 125 13.63 -6.57 -2.14
CA HIS A 125 13.89 -5.12 -2.14
C HIS A 125 12.65 -4.31 -2.52
N THR A 126 11.89 -4.77 -3.50
CA THR A 126 10.64 -4.15 -3.96
C THR A 126 9.62 -4.01 -2.81
N LEU A 127 9.43 -5.05 -2.02
CA LEU A 127 8.37 -5.09 -1.02
C LEU A 127 8.83 -4.66 0.38
N LYS A 128 9.99 -5.13 0.86
CA LYS A 128 10.48 -4.83 2.22
C LYS A 128 10.94 -3.37 2.36
N ASN A 129 11.72 -2.90 1.38
CA ASN A 129 12.34 -1.58 1.41
C ASN A 129 11.62 -0.56 0.51
N SER A 130 10.61 -1.03 -0.23
CA SER A 130 9.94 -0.22 -1.24
C SER A 130 10.89 0.37 -2.31
N ASP A 131 11.97 -0.35 -2.68
CA ASP A 131 12.99 0.11 -3.62
C ASP A 131 12.42 0.32 -5.03
N ASN A 132 12.64 1.51 -5.60
CA ASN A 132 12.08 1.87 -6.90
C ASN A 132 12.84 1.21 -8.05
N SER A 133 14.16 1.10 -7.96
CA SER A 133 14.99 0.43 -8.97
C SER A 133 14.68 -1.06 -9.06
N ALA A 134 14.55 -1.72 -7.90
CA ALA A 134 14.08 -3.09 -7.83
C ALA A 134 12.68 -3.26 -8.42
N SER A 135 11.81 -2.29 -8.18
CA SER A 135 10.40 -2.38 -8.64
C SER A 135 10.28 -2.30 -10.16
N ASP A 136 11.06 -1.42 -10.80
CA ASP A 136 11.07 -1.34 -12.27
C ASP A 136 11.73 -2.58 -12.90
N ALA A 137 12.77 -3.13 -12.26
CA ALA A 137 13.35 -4.41 -12.69
C ALA A 137 12.35 -5.57 -12.55
N LEU A 138 11.59 -5.60 -11.45
CA LEU A 138 10.54 -6.60 -11.24
C LEU A 138 9.39 -6.45 -12.24
N LEU A 139 9.00 -5.21 -12.56
CA LEU A 139 7.99 -4.92 -13.58
C LEU A 139 8.43 -5.42 -14.97
N GLN A 140 9.70 -5.26 -15.33
CA GLN A 140 10.26 -5.83 -16.57
C GLN A 140 10.20 -7.37 -16.54
N ALA A 141 10.58 -8.00 -15.42
CA ALA A 141 10.46 -9.44 -15.23
C ALA A 141 9.00 -9.92 -15.28
N ALA A 142 8.07 -9.10 -14.82
CA ALA A 142 6.63 -9.32 -14.95
C ALA A 142 6.09 -9.06 -16.36
N ASN A 143 6.93 -8.85 -17.38
CA ASN A 143 6.56 -8.56 -18.75
C ASN A 143 5.86 -7.18 -18.96
N GLY A 144 6.17 -6.22 -18.11
CA GLY A 144 5.76 -4.82 -18.24
C GLY A 144 4.35 -4.49 -17.74
N PRO A 145 3.98 -3.18 -17.80
CA PRO A 145 2.72 -2.70 -17.23
C PRO A 145 1.48 -3.35 -17.86
N LYS A 146 1.49 -3.56 -19.16
CA LYS A 146 0.36 -4.16 -19.90
C LYS A 146 0.04 -5.56 -19.38
N TYR A 147 1.05 -6.40 -19.17
CA TYR A 147 0.84 -7.74 -18.64
C TYR A 147 0.28 -7.71 -17.20
N VAL A 148 0.83 -6.82 -16.36
CA VAL A 148 0.33 -6.68 -14.98
C VAL A 148 -1.13 -6.24 -14.96
N ALA A 149 -1.52 -5.26 -15.81
CA ALA A 149 -2.89 -4.81 -15.94
C ALA A 149 -3.82 -5.93 -16.43
N GLN A 150 -3.42 -6.69 -17.46
CA GLN A 150 -4.15 -7.85 -17.95
C GLN A 150 -4.34 -8.92 -16.85
N ARG A 151 -3.31 -9.17 -16.04
CA ARG A 151 -3.42 -10.10 -14.91
C ARG A 151 -4.41 -9.64 -13.86
N MET A 152 -4.46 -8.33 -13.54
CA MET A 152 -5.45 -7.77 -12.62
C MET A 152 -6.86 -7.92 -13.18
N SER A 153 -7.06 -7.63 -14.46
CA SER A 153 -8.36 -7.83 -15.14
C SER A 153 -8.79 -9.30 -15.15
N ALA A 154 -7.88 -10.23 -15.43
CA ALA A 154 -8.16 -11.68 -15.37
C ALA A 154 -8.56 -12.17 -13.96
N LEU A 155 -8.17 -11.43 -12.91
CA LEU A 155 -8.63 -11.65 -11.54
C LEU A 155 -9.96 -10.93 -11.23
N GLY A 156 -10.60 -10.27 -12.22
CA GLY A 156 -11.84 -9.49 -12.03
C GLY A 156 -11.62 -8.15 -11.29
N LEU A 157 -10.40 -7.61 -11.32
CA LEU A 157 -10.02 -6.38 -10.62
C LEU A 157 -9.82 -5.23 -11.62
N ASN A 158 -10.92 -4.80 -12.21
CA ASN A 158 -10.92 -3.86 -13.35
C ASN A 158 -10.67 -2.39 -12.96
N ASN A 159 -10.52 -2.09 -11.66
CA ASN A 159 -10.20 -0.75 -11.17
C ASN A 159 -8.76 -0.62 -10.67
N ILE A 160 -7.88 -1.59 -10.90
CA ILE A 160 -6.44 -1.48 -10.67
C ILE A 160 -5.77 -1.14 -12.00
N PHE A 161 -5.42 0.12 -12.20
CA PHE A 161 -4.79 0.61 -13.42
C PHE A 161 -3.28 0.66 -13.27
N ILE A 162 -2.55 -0.04 -14.14
CA ILE A 162 -1.09 -0.09 -14.16
C ILE A 162 -0.65 0.21 -15.57
N ASN A 163 -0.10 1.40 -15.77
CA ASN A 163 0.13 1.95 -17.11
C ASN A 163 1.60 2.32 -17.36
N ARG A 164 2.38 2.53 -16.29
CA ARG A 164 3.74 3.07 -16.37
C ARG A 164 4.68 2.32 -15.43
N SER A 165 5.97 2.35 -15.74
CA SER A 165 7.03 2.11 -14.79
C SER A 165 7.14 3.26 -13.78
N ILE A 166 7.85 3.05 -12.68
CA ILE A 166 8.08 4.11 -11.70
C ILE A 166 8.94 5.22 -12.31
N MET A 167 9.91 4.88 -13.15
CA MET A 167 10.71 5.88 -13.86
C MET A 167 9.87 6.73 -14.81
N GLU A 168 8.93 6.13 -15.57
CA GLU A 168 8.01 6.89 -16.42
C GLU A 168 7.13 7.84 -15.61
N MET A 169 6.65 7.43 -14.42
CA MET A 169 5.92 8.33 -13.51
C MET A 169 6.78 9.54 -13.10
N PHE A 170 8.07 9.34 -12.79
CA PHE A 170 8.97 10.45 -12.48
C PHE A 170 9.19 11.38 -13.68
N VAL A 171 9.35 10.82 -14.88
CA VAL A 171 9.50 11.59 -16.11
C VAL A 171 8.24 12.45 -16.35
N ASP A 172 7.06 11.86 -16.31
CA ASP A 172 5.80 12.56 -16.54
C ASP A 172 5.53 13.63 -15.47
N THR A 173 5.76 13.33 -14.17
CA THR A 173 5.46 14.26 -13.07
C THR A 173 6.46 15.39 -12.93
N ASN A 174 7.67 15.25 -13.46
CA ASN A 174 8.70 16.30 -13.47
C ASN A 174 8.84 16.99 -14.81
N HIS A 175 8.00 16.65 -15.80
CA HIS A 175 8.07 17.18 -17.17
C HIS A 175 9.45 17.04 -17.80
N VAL A 176 10.12 15.94 -17.52
CA VAL A 176 11.39 15.59 -18.16
C VAL A 176 11.11 15.01 -19.55
N ASP A 177 11.96 15.33 -20.53
CA ASP A 177 11.82 14.78 -21.88
C ASP A 177 11.88 13.24 -21.88
N ARG A 178 10.95 12.61 -22.59
CA ARG A 178 10.82 11.14 -22.61
C ARG A 178 12.03 10.42 -23.26
N SER A 179 12.87 11.12 -23.99
CA SER A 179 14.15 10.57 -24.48
C SER A 179 15.06 10.10 -23.33
N PHE A 180 14.86 10.61 -22.12
CA PHE A 180 15.54 10.11 -20.93
C PHE A 180 15.29 8.60 -20.70
N LEU A 181 14.11 8.10 -21.03
CA LEU A 181 13.76 6.69 -20.88
C LEU A 181 14.53 5.77 -21.82
N THR A 182 14.85 6.25 -23.03
CA THR A 182 15.60 5.48 -24.04
C THR A 182 17.11 5.58 -23.82
N LYS A 183 17.60 6.74 -23.44
CA LYS A 183 19.04 7.00 -23.21
C LYS A 183 19.54 6.55 -21.83
N ARG A 184 18.67 6.06 -20.99
CA ARG A 184 18.87 5.60 -19.59
C ARG A 184 20.18 6.07 -18.97
N GLN A 185 20.09 7.20 -18.28
CA GLN A 185 21.22 7.78 -17.55
C GLN A 185 21.15 7.43 -16.05
N PRO A 186 22.29 7.46 -15.33
CA PRO A 186 22.33 7.26 -13.89
C PRO A 186 21.45 8.26 -13.11
N VAL A 187 20.99 7.90 -11.90
CA VAL A 187 20.14 8.75 -11.05
C VAL A 187 20.78 10.11 -10.72
N TYR A 188 22.10 10.20 -10.61
CA TYR A 188 22.74 11.50 -10.39
C TYR A 188 22.51 12.48 -11.56
N SER A 189 22.35 11.96 -12.78
CA SER A 189 21.94 12.77 -13.94
C SER A 189 20.49 13.22 -13.86
N TRP A 190 19.61 12.41 -13.26
CA TRP A 190 18.20 12.73 -13.04
C TRP A 190 18.01 14.06 -12.31
N GLN A 191 18.68 14.22 -11.17
CA GLN A 191 18.58 15.45 -10.38
C GLN A 191 18.97 16.69 -11.20
N LYS A 192 20.08 16.58 -11.95
CA LYS A 192 20.60 17.66 -12.80
C LYS A 192 19.61 17.99 -13.93
N ILE A 193 19.06 16.97 -14.59
CA ILE A 193 18.11 17.14 -15.71
C ILE A 193 16.77 17.68 -15.20
N SER A 194 16.21 17.07 -14.17
CA SER A 194 14.96 17.53 -13.57
C SER A 194 15.04 18.97 -13.03
N ASN A 195 16.21 19.38 -12.50
CA ASN A 195 16.39 20.75 -12.02
C ASN A 195 16.42 21.80 -13.13
N ARG A 196 16.72 21.42 -14.36
CA ARG A 196 16.73 22.33 -15.53
C ARG A 196 15.31 22.58 -16.06
N VAL A 197 14.35 21.71 -15.75
CA VAL A 197 12.96 21.91 -16.18
C VAL A 197 12.39 23.17 -15.50
N PRO A 198 11.85 24.12 -16.26
CA PRO A 198 11.25 25.35 -15.72
C PRO A 198 10.14 25.02 -14.70
N LEU A 199 10.08 25.77 -13.61
CA LEU A 199 9.12 25.53 -12.55
C LEU A 199 7.67 25.58 -13.03
N LYS A 200 7.34 26.46 -13.96
CA LYS A 200 6.01 26.58 -14.58
C LYS A 200 5.59 25.28 -15.29
N GLU A 201 6.51 24.62 -15.98
CA GLU A 201 6.24 23.37 -16.70
C GLU A 201 6.03 22.21 -15.72
N LYS A 202 6.84 22.12 -14.65
CA LYS A 202 6.61 21.16 -13.56
C LYS A 202 5.24 21.37 -12.91
N GLN A 203 4.83 22.60 -12.67
CA GLN A 203 3.52 22.92 -12.12
C GLN A 203 2.39 22.37 -12.97
N GLN A 204 2.47 22.60 -14.29
CA GLN A 204 1.49 22.07 -15.23
C GLN A 204 1.48 20.51 -15.23
N ALA A 205 2.65 19.90 -15.11
CA ALA A 205 2.77 18.45 -15.01
C ALA A 205 2.09 17.91 -13.73
N TRP A 206 2.27 18.56 -12.59
CA TRP A 206 1.60 18.20 -11.32
C TRP A 206 0.10 18.36 -11.39
N GLN A 207 -0.40 19.42 -11.99
CA GLN A 207 -1.85 19.65 -12.19
C GLN A 207 -2.47 18.58 -13.12
N ARG A 208 -1.75 18.18 -14.18
CA ARG A 208 -2.16 17.06 -15.05
C ARG A 208 -2.18 15.75 -14.27
N PHE A 209 -1.15 15.51 -13.45
CA PHE A 209 -1.02 14.28 -12.65
C PHE A 209 -2.16 14.12 -11.63
N GLU A 210 -2.67 15.20 -11.04
CA GLU A 210 -3.81 15.12 -10.11
C GLU A 210 -5.11 14.62 -10.77
N LYS A 211 -5.24 14.80 -12.08
CA LYS A 211 -6.38 14.37 -12.89
C LYS A 211 -6.11 13.04 -13.62
N ASP A 212 -4.88 12.54 -13.54
CA ASP A 212 -4.47 11.35 -14.25
C ASP A 212 -5.01 10.10 -13.56
N ILE A 213 -5.79 9.30 -14.30
CA ILE A 213 -6.33 8.03 -13.77
C ILE A 213 -5.34 6.86 -13.88
N ARG A 214 -4.22 7.04 -14.61
CA ARG A 214 -3.18 6.02 -14.70
C ARG A 214 -2.57 5.73 -13.34
N ASP A 215 -2.21 4.48 -13.12
CA ASP A 215 -1.58 3.98 -11.89
C ASP A 215 -2.41 4.27 -10.63
N THR A 216 -3.74 4.27 -10.79
CA THR A 216 -4.72 4.43 -9.72
C THR A 216 -5.46 3.13 -9.43
N THR A 217 -6.06 3.06 -8.24
CA THR A 217 -6.94 1.97 -7.83
C THR A 217 -8.11 2.50 -7.01
N THR A 218 -9.09 1.62 -6.78
CA THR A 218 -10.08 1.81 -5.72
C THR A 218 -9.69 1.00 -4.48
N PRO A 219 -10.01 1.46 -3.25
CA PRO A 219 -9.84 0.65 -2.04
C PRO A 219 -10.49 -0.73 -2.15
N ASN A 220 -11.66 -0.78 -2.80
CA ASN A 220 -12.42 -2.01 -3.00
C ASN A 220 -11.64 -3.08 -3.78
N ASP A 221 -11.11 -2.72 -4.96
CA ASP A 221 -10.39 -3.70 -5.77
C ASP A 221 -9.04 -4.09 -5.15
N MET A 222 -8.38 -3.17 -4.46
CA MET A 222 -7.15 -3.50 -3.73
C MET A 222 -7.40 -4.45 -2.55
N ALA A 223 -8.49 -4.26 -1.80
CA ALA A 223 -8.86 -5.18 -0.72
C ALA A 223 -9.26 -6.56 -1.28
N LYS A 224 -9.98 -6.62 -2.40
CA LYS A 224 -10.28 -7.87 -3.10
C LYS A 224 -9.02 -8.58 -3.60
N LEU A 225 -8.01 -7.83 -4.09
CA LEU A 225 -6.72 -8.41 -4.47
C LEU A 225 -6.06 -9.12 -3.29
N LEU A 226 -6.06 -8.48 -2.10
CA LEU A 226 -5.53 -9.08 -0.87
C LEU A 226 -6.29 -10.33 -0.45
N VAL A 227 -7.62 -10.34 -0.59
CA VAL A 227 -8.45 -11.54 -0.33
C VAL A 227 -8.08 -12.66 -1.28
N LYS A 228 -7.93 -12.38 -2.58
CA LYS A 228 -7.53 -13.39 -3.58
C LYS A 228 -6.13 -13.91 -3.32
N LEU A 229 -5.20 -13.07 -2.88
CA LEU A 229 -3.87 -13.49 -2.44
C LEU A 229 -3.98 -14.45 -1.24
N TYR A 230 -4.66 -14.05 -0.19
CA TYR A 230 -4.80 -14.85 1.03
C TYR A 230 -5.46 -16.21 0.78
N LYS A 231 -6.54 -16.22 -0.01
CA LYS A 231 -7.27 -17.43 -0.39
C LYS A 231 -6.55 -18.30 -1.44
N LYS A 232 -5.31 -17.97 -1.82
CA LYS A 232 -4.51 -18.69 -2.85
C LYS A 232 -5.20 -18.75 -4.21
N GLN A 233 -6.07 -17.79 -4.52
CA GLN A 233 -6.83 -17.73 -5.78
C GLN A 233 -6.06 -17.00 -6.90
N ALA A 234 -4.98 -16.31 -6.56
CA ALA A 234 -4.19 -15.53 -7.50
C ALA A 234 -2.80 -16.13 -7.79
N LEU A 235 -2.28 -16.96 -6.89
CA LEU A 235 -0.93 -17.56 -6.93
C LEU A 235 -0.97 -18.98 -6.38
N SER A 236 0.07 -19.77 -6.67
CA SER A 236 0.32 -21.05 -6.00
C SER A 236 0.46 -20.85 -4.49
N GLU A 237 0.32 -21.91 -3.72
CA GLU A 237 0.55 -21.89 -2.27
C GLU A 237 1.96 -21.42 -1.91
N SER A 238 2.97 -21.93 -2.60
CA SER A 238 4.38 -21.56 -2.39
C SER A 238 4.60 -20.07 -2.63
N SER A 239 4.13 -19.52 -3.75
CA SER A 239 4.25 -18.10 -4.09
C SER A 239 3.45 -17.21 -3.15
N THR A 240 2.25 -17.64 -2.73
CA THR A 240 1.43 -16.93 -1.72
C THR A 240 2.18 -16.83 -0.39
N ASN A 241 2.69 -17.94 0.13
CA ASN A 241 3.41 -17.99 1.40
C ASN A 241 4.69 -17.14 1.35
N LEU A 242 5.43 -17.19 0.25
CA LEU A 242 6.60 -16.35 0.03
C LEU A 242 6.24 -14.87 0.06
N LEU A 243 5.20 -14.47 -0.68
CA LEU A 243 4.76 -13.07 -0.78
C LEU A 243 4.27 -12.54 0.57
N MET A 244 3.44 -13.30 1.28
CA MET A 244 2.95 -12.96 2.61
C MET A 244 4.10 -12.77 3.61
N ASN A 245 5.06 -13.70 3.63
CA ASN A 245 6.23 -13.62 4.50
C ASN A 245 7.06 -12.35 4.21
N ILE A 246 7.30 -12.01 2.94
CA ILE A 246 8.02 -10.79 2.57
C ILE A 246 7.23 -9.53 3.00
N MET A 247 5.91 -9.52 2.85
CA MET A 247 5.05 -8.39 3.27
C MET A 247 5.02 -8.21 4.79
N GLU A 248 5.07 -9.28 5.59
CA GLU A 248 5.20 -9.20 7.06
C GLU A 248 6.50 -8.50 7.49
N GLN A 249 7.56 -8.68 6.71
CA GLN A 249 8.88 -8.08 6.93
C GLN A 249 8.99 -6.65 6.38
N CYS A 250 7.89 -6.02 5.95
CA CYS A 250 7.90 -4.64 5.45
C CYS A 250 8.46 -3.67 6.50
N ARG A 251 9.48 -2.89 6.11
CA ARG A 251 10.20 -1.97 6.99
C ARG A 251 9.64 -0.56 7.01
N THR A 252 8.68 -0.26 6.13
CA THR A 252 8.09 1.08 5.98
C THR A 252 6.74 1.18 6.69
N GLY A 253 6.30 2.39 7.03
CA GLY A 253 4.95 2.67 7.51
C GLY A 253 4.60 2.16 8.91
N ARG A 254 5.56 2.14 9.84
CA ARG A 254 5.31 1.77 11.25
C ARG A 254 4.19 2.57 11.91
N SER A 255 3.95 3.80 11.46
CA SER A 255 2.91 4.72 11.96
C SER A 255 1.57 4.62 11.21
N ARG A 256 1.40 3.64 10.30
CA ARG A 256 0.18 3.47 9.47
C ARG A 256 -0.68 2.31 10.00
N ILE A 257 -0.99 1.28 9.22
CA ILE A 257 -1.81 0.15 9.71
C ILE A 257 -1.31 -0.37 11.06
N LYS A 258 -0.01 -0.57 11.21
CA LYS A 258 0.61 -1.06 12.46
C LYS A 258 0.58 -0.03 13.61
N GLY A 259 0.40 1.26 13.32
CA GLY A 259 0.73 2.36 14.22
C GLY A 259 -0.03 2.40 15.56
N LEU A 260 -1.23 1.82 15.62
CA LEU A 260 -2.06 1.77 16.81
C LEU A 260 -2.60 0.36 17.11
N LEU A 261 -2.17 -0.65 16.35
CA LEU A 261 -2.49 -2.04 16.70
C LEU A 261 -1.61 -2.51 17.86
N PRO A 262 -2.07 -3.50 18.64
CA PRO A 262 -1.22 -4.16 19.63
C PRO A 262 0.07 -4.69 18.99
N SER A 263 1.18 -4.61 19.72
CA SER A 263 2.52 -4.93 19.18
C SER A 263 2.69 -6.38 18.71
N ASN A 264 1.90 -7.29 19.26
CA ASN A 264 1.90 -8.72 18.91
C ASN A 264 1.03 -9.06 17.68
N VAL A 265 0.30 -8.10 17.11
CA VAL A 265 -0.54 -8.31 15.92
C VAL A 265 0.35 -8.36 14.68
N LYS A 266 0.29 -9.48 13.97
CA LYS A 266 0.99 -9.63 12.70
C LYS A 266 0.25 -8.90 11.57
N VAL A 267 1.00 -8.19 10.75
CA VAL A 267 0.48 -7.47 9.59
C VAL A 267 1.41 -7.66 8.41
N ALA A 268 0.93 -8.35 7.38
CA ALA A 268 1.58 -8.40 6.07
C ALA A 268 1.10 -7.20 5.25
N HIS A 269 1.98 -6.22 4.94
CA HIS A 269 1.51 -4.99 4.32
C HIS A 269 2.49 -4.38 3.31
N LYS A 270 1.97 -3.46 2.49
CA LYS A 270 2.72 -2.63 1.56
C LYS A 270 2.25 -1.19 1.64
N THR A 271 3.17 -0.28 1.87
CA THR A 271 2.91 1.17 1.95
C THR A 271 3.07 1.86 0.60
N GLY A 272 2.38 2.98 0.46
CA GLY A 272 2.57 3.94 -0.62
C GLY A 272 2.71 5.36 -0.10
N THR A 273 3.62 6.14 -0.68
CA THR A 273 3.79 7.57 -0.42
C THR A 273 4.16 8.26 -1.71
N TRP A 274 3.50 9.36 -2.01
CA TRP A 274 3.87 10.24 -3.09
C TRP A 274 3.67 11.70 -2.68
N SER A 275 4.68 12.50 -2.94
CA SER A 275 4.65 13.94 -2.72
C SER A 275 5.57 14.63 -3.73
N ILE A 276 5.31 15.91 -3.97
CA ILE A 276 6.27 16.78 -4.67
C ILE A 276 7.53 16.88 -3.80
N TYR A 277 8.70 16.95 -4.43
CA TYR A 277 9.94 17.18 -3.69
C TYR A 277 9.83 18.42 -2.82
N GLU A 278 10.30 18.34 -1.56
CA GLU A 278 10.19 19.42 -0.57
C GLU A 278 10.77 20.74 -1.09
N ARG A 279 11.90 20.69 -1.78
CA ARG A 279 12.51 21.87 -2.40
C ARG A 279 11.59 22.56 -3.40
N ASP A 280 10.90 21.78 -4.27
CA ASP A 280 9.99 22.32 -5.27
C ASP A 280 8.70 22.81 -4.59
N TYR A 281 8.29 22.15 -3.51
CA TYR A 281 7.16 22.56 -2.68
C TYR A 281 7.38 23.92 -2.02
N LEU A 282 8.56 24.18 -1.46
CA LEU A 282 8.88 25.42 -0.79
C LEU A 282 9.01 26.60 -1.78
N ARG A 283 9.48 26.35 -2.99
CA ARG A 283 9.68 27.37 -4.03
C ARG A 283 8.43 27.72 -4.84
N TYR A 284 7.40 26.87 -4.78
CA TYR A 284 6.19 27.05 -5.56
C TYR A 284 4.98 27.39 -4.69
N PRO A 285 4.45 28.63 -4.73
CA PRO A 285 3.29 29.01 -3.92
C PRO A 285 2.04 28.15 -4.21
N GLY A 286 1.84 27.71 -5.45
CA GLY A 286 0.74 26.85 -5.86
C GLY A 286 0.83 25.41 -5.36
N SER A 287 1.99 24.95 -4.89
CA SER A 287 2.20 23.58 -4.38
C SER A 287 1.33 23.27 -3.16
N LYS A 288 1.01 24.29 -2.35
CA LYS A 288 0.10 24.15 -1.20
C LYS A 288 -1.33 23.74 -1.60
N LYS A 289 -1.69 23.88 -2.87
CA LYS A 289 -3.00 23.48 -3.42
C LYS A 289 -3.01 22.05 -3.94
N LEU A 290 -1.84 21.40 -4.07
CA LEU A 290 -1.70 20.05 -4.63
C LEU A 290 -1.84 18.98 -3.57
N TYR A 291 -2.47 17.85 -3.96
CA TYR A 291 -2.60 16.70 -3.09
C TYR A 291 -1.31 15.92 -2.93
N ARG A 292 -1.11 15.40 -1.74
CA ARG A 292 -0.11 14.39 -1.38
C ARG A 292 -0.82 13.13 -0.98
N PHE A 293 -0.22 11.99 -1.25
CA PHE A 293 -0.83 10.69 -1.11
C PHE A 293 -0.04 9.83 -0.12
N VAL A 294 -0.74 9.22 0.82
CA VAL A 294 -0.23 8.20 1.72
C VAL A 294 -1.22 7.05 1.74
N SER A 295 -0.72 5.84 1.59
CA SER A 295 -1.54 4.64 1.60
C SER A 295 -0.86 3.51 2.36
N ASP A 296 -1.64 2.54 2.79
CA ASP A 296 -1.17 1.28 3.32
C ASP A 296 -2.21 0.21 3.05
N VAL A 297 -1.77 -0.94 2.53
CA VAL A 297 -2.64 -2.04 2.16
C VAL A 297 -2.05 -3.35 2.67
N GLY A 298 -2.87 -4.23 3.25
CA GLY A 298 -2.33 -5.45 3.83
C GLY A 298 -3.37 -6.36 4.47
N ILE A 299 -2.86 -7.37 5.13
CA ILE A 299 -3.65 -8.37 5.85
C ILE A 299 -3.24 -8.34 7.32
N ILE A 300 -4.22 -8.08 8.18
CA ILE A 300 -4.07 -8.12 9.64
C ILE A 300 -4.47 -9.51 10.11
N THR A 301 -3.60 -10.20 10.83
CA THR A 301 -3.94 -11.46 11.51
C THR A 301 -4.53 -11.14 12.88
N LEU A 302 -5.79 -11.49 13.08
CA LEU A 302 -6.45 -11.31 14.38
C LEU A 302 -5.97 -12.37 15.40
N PRO A 303 -5.71 -11.98 16.66
CA PRO A 303 -5.27 -12.92 17.68
C PRO A 303 -6.34 -13.98 18.01
N ASN A 304 -5.92 -15.02 18.73
CA ASN A 304 -6.80 -16.10 19.21
C ASN A 304 -7.56 -16.81 18.08
N ASN A 305 -6.89 -17.00 16.92
CA ASN A 305 -7.45 -17.65 15.73
C ASN A 305 -8.76 -17.05 15.23
N LYS A 306 -9.01 -15.77 15.54
CA LYS A 306 -10.22 -15.07 15.09
C LYS A 306 -10.25 -14.82 13.57
N GLY A 307 -9.16 -15.08 12.85
CA GLY A 307 -9.12 -14.94 11.40
C GLY A 307 -8.31 -13.74 10.90
N HIS A 308 -8.65 -13.21 9.71
CA HIS A 308 -7.83 -12.25 9.00
C HIS A 308 -8.68 -11.13 8.39
N VAL A 309 -8.10 -9.93 8.40
CA VAL A 309 -8.73 -8.75 7.78
C VAL A 309 -7.86 -8.26 6.63
N ALA A 310 -8.35 -8.35 5.40
CA ALA A 310 -7.77 -7.66 4.26
C ALA A 310 -8.20 -6.18 4.33
N ILE A 311 -7.24 -5.27 4.36
CA ILE A 311 -7.50 -3.83 4.50
C ILE A 311 -6.73 -3.02 3.46
N ALA A 312 -7.40 -2.11 2.80
CA ALA A 312 -6.80 -1.13 1.88
C ALA A 312 -7.21 0.28 2.29
N VAL A 313 -6.24 1.11 2.67
CA VAL A 313 -6.47 2.49 3.10
C VAL A 313 -5.66 3.44 2.24
N TYR A 314 -6.34 4.37 1.60
CA TYR A 314 -5.78 5.42 0.76
C TYR A 314 -6.19 6.78 1.33
N VAL A 315 -5.22 7.65 1.52
CA VAL A 315 -5.46 8.98 2.09
C VAL A 315 -4.73 10.04 1.28
N LYS A 316 -5.42 11.10 0.93
CA LYS A 316 -4.83 12.29 0.30
C LYS A 316 -5.19 13.55 1.07
N SER A 317 -4.29 14.51 1.11
CA SER A 317 -4.53 15.85 1.65
C SER A 317 -3.54 16.84 1.08
N LYS A 318 -3.81 18.14 1.28
CA LYS A 318 -2.93 19.24 0.88
C LYS A 318 -1.89 19.58 1.95
N SER A 319 -1.93 18.94 3.12
CA SER A 319 -0.93 19.15 4.18
C SER A 319 0.48 18.82 3.70
N ALA A 320 1.45 19.67 4.07
CA ALA A 320 2.87 19.44 3.81
C ALA A 320 3.37 18.20 4.54
N SER A 321 2.94 18.00 5.79
CA SER A 321 3.31 16.86 6.61
C SER A 321 2.55 15.59 6.21
N ASP A 322 3.23 14.45 6.23
CA ASP A 322 2.61 13.13 6.06
C ASP A 322 1.91 12.63 7.34
N TYR A 323 2.14 13.33 8.47
CA TYR A 323 1.61 12.90 9.77
C TYR A 323 0.08 12.79 9.81
N PRO A 324 -0.71 13.80 9.39
CA PRO A 324 -2.18 13.69 9.43
C PRO A 324 -2.69 12.49 8.64
N ARG A 325 -2.13 12.24 7.44
CA ARG A 325 -2.50 11.10 6.58
C ARG A 325 -2.12 9.77 7.21
N SER A 326 -0.91 9.64 7.73
CA SER A 326 -0.46 8.42 8.40
C SER A 326 -1.25 8.14 9.68
N ARG A 327 -1.57 9.19 10.44
CA ARG A 327 -2.39 9.09 11.65
C ARG A 327 -3.83 8.68 11.35
N ALA A 328 -4.43 9.21 10.27
CA ALA A 328 -5.76 8.79 9.82
C ALA A 328 -5.78 7.29 9.48
N ILE A 329 -4.77 6.77 8.76
CA ILE A 329 -4.63 5.34 8.49
C ILE A 329 -4.57 4.54 9.81
N ALA A 330 -3.75 4.95 10.76
CA ALA A 330 -3.59 4.24 12.03
C ALA A 330 -4.88 4.20 12.84
N LEU A 331 -5.58 5.34 12.96
CA LEU A 331 -6.85 5.45 13.69
C LEU A 331 -7.95 4.59 13.03
N ALA A 332 -8.04 4.64 11.70
CA ALA A 332 -9.02 3.86 10.96
C ALA A 332 -8.74 2.35 11.06
N SER A 333 -7.48 1.94 10.91
CA SER A 333 -7.08 0.54 11.06
C SER A 333 -7.34 0.01 12.47
N ARG A 334 -7.10 0.83 13.50
CA ARG A 334 -7.43 0.48 14.88
C ARG A 334 -8.93 0.34 15.10
N ALA A 335 -9.74 1.24 14.58
CA ALA A 335 -11.20 1.17 14.72
C ALA A 335 -11.77 -0.10 14.04
N ILE A 336 -11.26 -0.45 12.85
CA ILE A 336 -11.63 -1.68 12.12
C ILE A 336 -11.19 -2.93 12.89
N TYR A 337 -9.96 -2.94 13.40
CA TYR A 337 -9.45 -4.04 14.23
C TYR A 337 -10.33 -4.28 15.46
N ASP A 338 -10.61 -3.22 16.24
CA ASP A 338 -11.43 -3.31 17.46
C ASP A 338 -12.85 -3.79 17.15
N HIS A 339 -13.42 -3.39 16.01
CA HIS A 339 -14.72 -3.83 15.56
C HIS A 339 -14.75 -5.34 15.29
N PHE A 340 -13.80 -5.84 14.49
CA PHE A 340 -13.75 -7.27 14.16
C PHE A 340 -13.27 -8.15 15.33
N MET A 341 -12.55 -7.59 16.28
CA MET A 341 -12.23 -8.31 17.53
C MET A 341 -13.46 -8.55 18.42
N LYS A 342 -14.50 -7.74 18.30
CA LYS A 342 -15.76 -7.87 19.04
C LYS A 342 -16.85 -8.64 18.26
N SER A 343 -16.65 -8.84 16.96
CA SER A 343 -17.53 -9.62 16.07
C SER A 343 -17.18 -11.09 16.11
#